data_70fba217c670d9b3c21e2a74cc29a521
#
_entry.id   70fba217c670d9b3c21e2a74cc29a521
#
_cell.length_a   1.000
_cell.length_b   1.000
_cell.length_c   1.000
_cell.angle_alpha   90.00
_cell.angle_beta   90.00
_cell.angle_gamma   90.00
#
_symmetry.space_group_name_H-M   'P 1'
#
loop_
_entity.id
_entity.type
_entity.pdbx_description
1 polymer ?
#
loop_
_entity_poly.entity_id
_entity_poly.type
_entity_poly.pdbx_seq_one_letter_code
_entity_poly.pdbx_strand_id
1 'polypeptide(L)'
;MDQEQMPILAALEELKVNRVVPFDVPGHKRGRGNPELTVFLGDQCVSVDVNSMKPLDFLCHPVSVIKAAEDLAADAFQAAHAFLMVGGTTSSVQAMVLSALSPGDAIILPRNVHKSVINALMLVDAKPVYINPQTHPRLGISLGMQVEDVRRAIAAHPEAKAVLVNNPTYYGICSNLPALVEMAHAADMLVLADEAHGTHFYFGEDMPAAAMHVGADMAAVSMHKSGGSLTQSSILLTGPNVNADYVRQIINITQTTSGSYLLLSSLDISRRNLAVRGKDMFRRVLQEADYARSEINAIGDYYAYGPEIIDGDAVYDFDRTKLSVNTLELGLAGIEVYDILRDDYDIQTEFGDLGNLLAYLSFGDRPKDVERLVAALAEIRRRFRRPGQDMFDQEYISPVVTMTPHRAFYAAKESVPLAETEGRICAEFVMSYPPGIPILAPGETITEEIIRYIVYSKDKGCSLTGPEDMAVEHLNVIKEG
;
A
#
# COMPACT_ATOMS: atom_id res chain seq x y z
N MET A 1 -11.25 -10.41 23.41
CA MET A 1 -10.81 -9.36 24.37
C MET A 1 -11.83 -8.22 24.42
N ASP A 2 -11.79 -7.35 25.45
CA ASP A 2 -12.66 -6.16 25.51
C ASP A 2 -12.12 -5.06 24.58
N GLN A 3 -12.71 -4.95 23.41
CA GLN A 3 -12.28 -4.04 22.36
C GLN A 3 -12.62 -2.54 22.63
N GLU A 4 -13.37 -2.24 23.69
CA GLU A 4 -13.61 -0.85 24.10
C GLU A 4 -12.38 -0.20 24.76
N GLN A 5 -11.41 -0.99 25.23
CA GLN A 5 -10.21 -0.50 25.88
C GLN A 5 -9.26 0.18 24.88
N MET A 6 -8.62 1.24 25.32
CA MET A 6 -7.57 2.00 24.61
C MET A 6 -6.40 2.25 25.57
N PRO A 7 -5.53 1.25 25.80
CA PRO A 7 -4.52 1.30 26.87
C PRO A 7 -3.48 2.41 26.67
N ILE A 8 -3.09 2.70 25.41
CA ILE A 8 -2.12 3.78 25.12
C ILE A 8 -2.77 5.15 25.36
N LEU A 9 -4.01 5.35 24.90
CA LEU A 9 -4.73 6.60 25.15
C LEU A 9 -4.93 6.84 26.64
N ALA A 10 -5.38 5.83 27.40
CA ALA A 10 -5.61 5.91 28.83
C ALA A 10 -4.33 6.31 29.60
N ALA A 11 -3.18 5.72 29.24
CA ALA A 11 -1.89 6.07 29.85
C ALA A 11 -1.45 7.49 29.53
N LEU A 12 -1.70 8.00 28.32
CA LEU A 12 -1.41 9.39 27.95
C LEU A 12 -2.29 10.39 28.72
N GLU A 13 -3.57 10.07 28.91
CA GLU A 13 -4.50 10.88 29.70
C GLU A 13 -4.08 10.92 31.18
N GLU A 14 -3.69 9.79 31.74
CA GLU A 14 -3.16 9.71 33.12
C GLU A 14 -1.89 10.55 33.27
N LEU A 15 -0.94 10.44 32.33
CA LEU A 15 0.29 11.23 32.33
C LEU A 15 0.00 12.75 32.33
N LYS A 16 -1.04 13.17 31.62
CA LYS A 16 -1.48 14.58 31.59
C LYS A 16 -2.07 15.04 32.91
N VAL A 17 -2.91 14.21 33.54
CA VAL A 17 -3.53 14.50 34.85
C VAL A 17 -2.48 14.62 35.95
N ASN A 18 -1.48 13.77 35.96
CA ASN A 18 -0.41 13.72 36.96
C ASN A 18 0.53 14.93 36.90
N ARG A 19 0.45 15.79 35.91
CA ARG A 19 1.23 17.04 35.76
C ARG A 19 2.73 16.85 35.98
N VAL A 20 3.28 15.74 35.51
CA VAL A 20 4.71 15.43 35.62
C VAL A 20 5.54 16.53 34.97
N VAL A 21 6.55 17.04 35.67
CA VAL A 21 7.49 18.06 35.17
C VAL A 21 8.46 17.38 34.19
N PRO A 22 8.46 17.74 32.89
CA PRO A 22 9.26 17.05 31.89
C PRO A 22 10.71 17.55 31.84
N PHE A 23 11.64 16.70 32.25
CA PHE A 23 13.08 16.84 31.95
C PHE A 23 13.56 15.86 30.89
N ASP A 24 12.63 15.11 30.29
CA ASP A 24 12.81 14.16 29.22
C ASP A 24 12.66 14.83 27.84
N VAL A 25 12.88 14.08 26.76
CA VAL A 25 12.56 14.46 25.37
C VAL A 25 11.08 14.19 25.08
N PRO A 26 10.46 14.88 24.13
CA PRO A 26 10.99 15.87 23.16
C PRO A 26 11.31 17.23 23.74
N GLY A 27 12.21 17.97 23.05
CA GLY A 27 12.74 19.27 23.52
C GLY A 27 11.71 20.40 23.62
N HIS A 28 10.56 20.30 22.92
CA HIS A 28 9.47 21.29 23.04
C HIS A 28 8.73 21.21 24.39
N LYS A 29 9.02 20.19 25.22
CA LYS A 29 8.49 20.10 26.58
C LYS A 29 6.98 20.31 26.68
N ARG A 30 6.22 19.50 25.93
CA ARG A 30 4.76 19.60 25.83
C ARG A 30 4.30 20.98 25.34
N GLY A 31 5.00 21.50 24.32
CA GLY A 31 4.68 22.76 23.64
C GLY A 31 5.33 24.01 24.21
N ARG A 32 5.80 24.01 25.47
CA ARG A 32 6.35 25.21 26.12
C ARG A 32 7.61 25.76 25.44
N GLY A 33 8.42 24.91 24.85
CA GLY A 33 9.67 25.28 24.16
C GLY A 33 9.49 25.68 22.67
N ASN A 34 8.27 25.56 22.13
CA ASN A 34 7.95 25.94 20.74
C ASN A 34 6.50 26.43 20.67
N PRO A 35 6.24 27.71 21.02
CA PRO A 35 4.88 28.27 21.01
C PRO A 35 4.23 28.25 19.62
N GLU A 36 4.98 28.47 18.53
CA GLU A 36 4.48 28.46 17.16
C GLU A 36 3.95 27.06 16.79
N LEU A 37 4.67 26.00 17.18
CA LEU A 37 4.23 24.63 16.98
C LEU A 37 2.94 24.35 17.78
N THR A 38 2.85 24.87 18.98
CA THR A 38 1.66 24.73 19.84
C THR A 38 0.44 25.43 19.24
N VAL A 39 0.62 26.63 18.69
CA VAL A 39 -0.46 27.35 17.99
C VAL A 39 -0.93 26.58 16.74
N PHE A 40 0.01 26.01 16.00
CA PHE A 40 -0.28 25.27 14.77
C PHE A 40 -1.00 23.92 15.04
N LEU A 41 -0.50 23.11 15.96
CA LEU A 41 -1.03 21.76 16.24
C LEU A 41 -2.12 21.74 17.32
N GLY A 42 -2.21 22.78 18.15
CA GLY A 42 -3.06 22.84 19.33
C GLY A 42 -2.44 22.18 20.57
N ASP A 43 -2.76 22.72 21.75
CA ASP A 43 -2.24 22.26 23.06
C ASP A 43 -2.47 20.76 23.28
N GLN A 44 -3.62 20.24 22.88
CA GLN A 44 -3.97 18.84 23.07
C GLN A 44 -2.96 17.92 22.37
N CYS A 45 -2.65 18.22 21.12
CA CYS A 45 -1.72 17.44 20.29
C CYS A 45 -0.31 17.43 20.88
N VAL A 46 0.26 18.62 21.12
CA VAL A 46 1.64 18.73 21.63
C VAL A 46 1.81 18.25 23.07
N SER A 47 0.72 18.22 23.87
CA SER A 47 0.76 17.75 25.26
C SER A 47 0.93 16.24 25.37
N VAL A 48 0.57 15.48 24.35
CA VAL A 48 0.68 14.01 24.27
C VAL A 48 1.81 13.54 23.34
N ASP A 49 2.52 14.46 22.69
CA ASP A 49 3.77 14.12 21.99
C ASP A 49 4.90 13.96 23.01
N VAL A 50 5.15 12.72 23.36
CA VAL A 50 6.10 12.27 24.39
C VAL A 50 6.93 11.12 23.84
N ASN A 51 8.02 10.78 24.53
CA ASN A 51 8.85 9.64 24.18
C ASN A 51 8.57 8.45 25.12
N SER A 52 9.21 7.33 24.83
CA SER A 52 9.19 6.12 25.64
C SER A 52 9.64 6.43 27.08
N MET A 53 8.83 6.02 28.05
CA MET A 53 9.11 6.15 29.48
C MET A 53 8.36 5.06 30.24
N LYS A 54 8.77 4.79 31.46
CA LYS A 54 8.21 3.69 32.26
C LYS A 54 6.67 3.62 32.30
N PRO A 55 5.90 4.72 32.45
CA PRO A 55 4.43 4.66 32.44
C PRO A 55 3.81 4.37 31.08
N LEU A 56 4.55 4.58 29.99
CA LEU A 56 4.06 4.48 28.60
C LEU A 56 4.58 3.27 27.85
N ASP A 57 5.58 2.53 28.38
CA ASP A 57 6.19 1.41 27.70
C ASP A 57 7.29 1.78 26.68
N PHE A 58 7.88 0.78 26.03
CA PHE A 58 8.94 0.92 25.02
C PHE A 58 8.56 0.16 23.77
N LEU A 59 8.47 0.85 22.64
CA LEU A 59 8.05 0.24 21.36
C LEU A 59 8.97 -0.92 20.92
N CYS A 60 10.27 -0.85 21.20
CA CYS A 60 11.21 -1.91 20.86
C CYS A 60 11.14 -3.14 21.80
N HIS A 61 10.53 -2.99 22.98
CA HIS A 61 10.35 -4.07 23.95
C HIS A 61 9.06 -3.86 24.75
N PRO A 62 7.88 -4.04 24.13
CA PRO A 62 6.59 -3.77 24.77
C PRO A 62 6.30 -4.81 25.87
N VAL A 63 5.98 -4.33 27.06
CA VAL A 63 5.66 -5.16 28.23
C VAL A 63 4.42 -4.68 29.00
N SER A 64 3.87 -3.52 28.65
CA SER A 64 2.71 -2.93 29.33
C SER A 64 1.67 -2.38 28.34
N VAL A 65 1.49 -1.06 28.25
CA VAL A 65 0.38 -0.48 27.48
C VAL A 65 0.49 -0.68 25.96
N ILE A 66 1.70 -0.68 25.41
CA ILE A 66 1.90 -1.00 24.00
C ILE A 66 1.61 -2.49 23.77
N LYS A 67 2.12 -3.37 24.64
CA LYS A 67 1.82 -4.81 24.56
C LYS A 67 0.33 -5.08 24.65
N ALA A 68 -0.38 -4.42 25.59
CA ALA A 68 -1.83 -4.54 25.70
C ALA A 68 -2.56 -4.07 24.42
N ALA A 69 -2.10 -2.97 23.80
CA ALA A 69 -2.66 -2.49 22.53
C ALA A 69 -2.37 -3.46 21.37
N GLU A 70 -1.18 -4.06 21.32
CA GLU A 70 -0.83 -5.10 20.35
C GLU A 70 -1.69 -6.37 20.53
N ASP A 71 -1.94 -6.80 21.76
CA ASP A 71 -2.82 -7.95 22.04
C ASP A 71 -4.26 -7.68 21.62
N LEU A 72 -4.79 -6.50 21.90
CA LEU A 72 -6.10 -6.06 21.41
C LEU A 72 -6.17 -5.98 19.88
N ALA A 73 -5.10 -5.54 19.24
CA ALA A 73 -5.02 -5.52 17.78
C ALA A 73 -4.99 -6.95 17.21
N ALA A 74 -4.21 -7.85 17.78
CA ALA A 74 -4.19 -9.25 17.37
C ALA A 74 -5.58 -9.89 17.46
N ASP A 75 -6.30 -9.67 18.57
CA ASP A 75 -7.67 -10.16 18.75
C ASP A 75 -8.64 -9.55 17.71
N ALA A 76 -8.58 -8.23 17.48
CA ALA A 76 -9.44 -7.53 16.53
C ALA A 76 -9.26 -8.01 15.09
N PHE A 77 -8.02 -8.29 14.69
CA PHE A 77 -7.65 -8.76 13.36
C PHE A 77 -7.65 -10.31 13.24
N GLN A 78 -7.99 -11.02 14.30
CA GLN A 78 -7.94 -12.49 14.37
C GLN A 78 -6.56 -13.06 14.00
N ALA A 79 -5.50 -12.33 14.33
CA ALA A 79 -4.11 -12.74 14.19
C ALA A 79 -3.58 -13.39 15.49
N ALA A 80 -2.49 -14.16 15.41
CA ALA A 80 -1.82 -14.67 16.60
C ALA A 80 -1.05 -13.55 17.32
N HIS A 81 -0.40 -12.67 16.56
CA HIS A 81 0.30 -11.49 17.08
C HIS A 81 0.10 -10.30 16.16
N ALA A 82 0.17 -9.11 16.74
CA ALA A 82 0.17 -7.83 16.02
C ALA A 82 1.30 -6.96 16.54
N PHE A 83 1.91 -6.16 15.66
CA PHE A 83 3.00 -5.25 15.97
C PHE A 83 2.61 -3.86 15.47
N LEU A 84 2.60 -2.88 16.38
CA LEU A 84 2.33 -1.49 16.03
C LEU A 84 3.54 -0.88 15.34
N MET A 85 3.33 -0.32 14.14
CA MET A 85 4.37 0.20 13.28
C MET A 85 4.19 1.70 13.05
N VAL A 86 5.26 2.47 13.25
CA VAL A 86 5.29 3.92 13.07
C VAL A 86 6.14 4.38 11.87
N GLY A 87 6.58 3.44 11.05
CA GLY A 87 7.34 3.66 9.83
C GLY A 87 6.52 3.43 8.54
N GLY A 88 5.18 3.42 8.65
CA GLY A 88 4.27 3.09 7.55
C GLY A 88 4.29 1.61 7.19
N THR A 89 3.41 1.24 6.27
CA THR A 89 3.37 -0.14 5.75
C THR A 89 4.64 -0.49 4.98
N THR A 90 5.41 0.48 4.54
CA THR A 90 6.77 0.27 4.04
C THR A 90 7.62 -0.50 5.05
N SER A 91 7.67 -0.06 6.32
CA SER A 91 8.37 -0.77 7.40
C SER A 91 7.75 -2.13 7.69
N SER A 92 6.42 -2.25 7.68
CA SER A 92 5.72 -3.52 7.92
C SER A 92 6.06 -4.55 6.85
N VAL A 93 5.98 -4.17 5.58
CA VAL A 93 6.33 -5.03 4.43
C VAL A 93 7.81 -5.43 4.48
N GLN A 94 8.70 -4.49 4.77
CA GLN A 94 10.12 -4.79 4.91
C GLN A 94 10.37 -5.78 6.05
N ALA A 95 9.79 -5.55 7.23
CA ALA A 95 9.92 -6.45 8.36
C ALA A 95 9.34 -7.84 8.05
N MET A 96 8.21 -7.91 7.36
CA MET A 96 7.56 -9.15 6.91
C MET A 96 8.50 -9.97 6.01
N VAL A 97 9.05 -9.36 4.96
CA VAL A 97 9.95 -10.02 4.00
C VAL A 97 11.28 -10.42 4.66
N LEU A 98 11.88 -9.52 5.46
CA LEU A 98 13.13 -9.79 6.19
C LEU A 98 12.96 -10.89 7.26
N SER A 99 11.76 -11.08 7.80
CA SER A 99 11.46 -12.16 8.76
C SER A 99 11.26 -13.51 8.09
N ALA A 100 10.88 -13.51 6.82
CA ALA A 100 10.59 -14.74 6.07
C ALA A 100 11.79 -15.29 5.31
N LEU A 101 12.77 -14.46 4.97
CA LEU A 101 13.84 -14.79 4.04
C LEU A 101 15.23 -14.61 4.65
N SER A 102 16.18 -15.41 4.15
CA SER A 102 17.61 -15.29 4.37
C SER A 102 18.33 -14.92 3.07
N PRO A 103 19.60 -14.44 3.14
CA PRO A 103 20.37 -14.13 1.93
C PRO A 103 20.46 -15.32 0.98
N GLY A 104 20.11 -15.09 -0.29
CA GLY A 104 20.09 -16.09 -1.36
C GLY A 104 18.81 -16.88 -1.51
N ASP A 105 17.86 -16.77 -0.58
CA ASP A 105 16.52 -17.37 -0.70
C ASP A 105 15.74 -16.81 -1.88
N ALA A 106 14.83 -17.62 -2.43
CA ALA A 106 13.89 -17.20 -3.46
C ALA A 106 12.51 -16.93 -2.88
N ILE A 107 11.81 -15.97 -3.49
CA ILE A 107 10.43 -15.61 -3.17
C ILE A 107 9.61 -15.47 -4.46
N ILE A 108 8.43 -16.08 -4.50
CA ILE A 108 7.46 -15.93 -5.59
C ILE A 108 6.59 -14.71 -5.28
N LEU A 109 6.45 -13.78 -6.23
CA LEU A 109 5.71 -12.53 -6.02
C LEU A 109 5.17 -11.97 -7.34
N PRO A 110 4.08 -11.18 -7.32
CA PRO A 110 3.61 -10.51 -8.53
C PRO A 110 4.54 -9.34 -8.87
N ARG A 111 4.69 -9.04 -10.17
CA ARG A 111 5.58 -7.94 -10.60
C ARG A 111 5.03 -6.55 -10.24
N ASN A 112 3.73 -6.42 -10.04
CA ASN A 112 3.07 -5.18 -9.65
C ASN A 112 3.10 -4.89 -8.13
N VAL A 113 4.13 -5.38 -7.43
CA VAL A 113 4.35 -5.06 -6.02
C VAL A 113 4.75 -3.61 -5.81
N HIS A 114 4.42 -3.08 -4.64
CA HIS A 114 4.94 -1.79 -4.19
C HIS A 114 6.49 -1.86 -4.01
N LYS A 115 7.18 -0.74 -4.29
CA LYS A 115 8.66 -0.67 -4.18
C LYS A 115 9.21 -1.14 -2.84
N SER A 116 8.43 -1.08 -1.75
CA SER A 116 8.87 -1.54 -0.42
C SER A 116 9.24 -3.02 -0.40
N VAL A 117 8.58 -3.84 -1.21
CA VAL A 117 8.91 -5.27 -1.36
C VAL A 117 10.29 -5.42 -2.01
N ILE A 118 10.53 -4.75 -3.14
CA ILE A 118 11.82 -4.82 -3.83
C ILE A 118 12.95 -4.24 -2.96
N ASN A 119 12.68 -3.16 -2.22
CA ASN A 119 13.62 -2.65 -1.22
C ASN A 119 13.99 -3.71 -0.17
N ALA A 120 13.01 -4.49 0.31
CA ALA A 120 13.29 -5.59 1.24
C ALA A 120 14.15 -6.68 0.60
N LEU A 121 13.89 -7.03 -0.68
CA LEU A 121 14.72 -7.99 -1.43
C LEU A 121 16.16 -7.47 -1.59
N MET A 122 16.34 -6.16 -1.80
CA MET A 122 17.68 -5.55 -1.83
C MET A 122 18.38 -5.65 -0.47
N LEU A 123 17.66 -5.45 0.63
CA LEU A 123 18.23 -5.51 1.98
C LEU A 123 18.66 -6.93 2.36
N VAL A 124 17.88 -7.95 2.00
CA VAL A 124 18.13 -9.35 2.39
C VAL A 124 18.92 -10.15 1.34
N ASP A 125 19.21 -9.57 0.17
CA ASP A 125 19.81 -10.28 -0.99
C ASP A 125 19.00 -11.52 -1.41
N ALA A 126 17.67 -11.37 -1.50
CA ALA A 126 16.80 -12.43 -1.96
C ALA A 126 16.58 -12.39 -3.48
N LYS A 127 16.19 -13.54 -4.05
CA LYS A 127 15.95 -13.72 -5.49
C LYS A 127 14.45 -13.62 -5.79
N PRO A 128 13.99 -12.61 -6.54
CA PRO A 128 12.61 -12.57 -6.97
C PRO A 128 12.33 -13.61 -8.06
N VAL A 129 11.21 -14.32 -7.92
CA VAL A 129 10.56 -15.12 -8.96
C VAL A 129 9.25 -14.40 -9.30
N TYR A 130 9.29 -13.57 -10.33
CA TYR A 130 8.14 -12.74 -10.67
C TYR A 130 7.06 -13.52 -11.42
N ILE A 131 5.81 -13.34 -11.00
CA ILE A 131 4.61 -13.65 -11.77
C ILE A 131 4.12 -12.36 -12.39
N ASN A 132 3.95 -12.33 -13.69
CA ASN A 132 3.39 -11.19 -14.40
C ASN A 132 1.86 -11.27 -14.33
N PRO A 133 1.18 -10.36 -13.60
CA PRO A 133 -0.27 -10.34 -13.59
C PRO A 133 -0.77 -9.94 -14.98
N GLN A 134 -1.91 -10.49 -15.37
CA GLN A 134 -2.58 -10.04 -16.59
C GLN A 134 -3.01 -8.58 -16.47
N THR A 135 -3.17 -7.92 -17.60
CA THR A 135 -3.76 -6.59 -17.70
C THR A 135 -5.19 -6.71 -18.21
N HIS A 136 -6.12 -6.00 -17.57
CA HIS A 136 -7.50 -5.98 -18.05
C HIS A 136 -7.58 -5.25 -19.40
N PRO A 137 -8.07 -5.90 -20.48
CA PRO A 137 -7.91 -5.39 -21.86
C PRO A 137 -8.60 -4.04 -22.09
N ARG A 138 -9.69 -3.74 -21.41
CA ARG A 138 -10.42 -2.46 -21.53
C ARG A 138 -9.94 -1.39 -20.56
N LEU A 139 -9.49 -1.80 -19.36
CA LEU A 139 -9.18 -0.87 -18.28
C LEU A 139 -7.70 -0.53 -18.18
N GLY A 140 -6.81 -1.37 -18.75
CA GLY A 140 -5.36 -1.20 -18.66
C GLY A 140 -4.77 -1.32 -17.26
N ILE A 141 -5.49 -1.92 -16.32
CA ILE A 141 -5.05 -2.14 -14.96
C ILE A 141 -4.51 -3.55 -14.77
N SER A 142 -3.49 -3.70 -13.94
CA SER A 142 -2.98 -5.01 -13.54
C SER A 142 -4.01 -5.75 -12.70
N LEU A 143 -4.21 -7.02 -12.99
CA LEU A 143 -5.11 -7.92 -12.28
C LEU A 143 -4.41 -8.62 -11.11
N GLY A 144 -5.10 -9.55 -10.46
CA GLY A 144 -4.56 -10.42 -9.42
C GLY A 144 -3.67 -11.53 -9.98
N MET A 145 -3.06 -12.29 -9.08
CA MET A 145 -2.29 -13.48 -9.43
C MET A 145 -3.24 -14.63 -9.76
N GLN A 146 -3.10 -15.21 -10.95
CA GLN A 146 -3.84 -16.41 -11.31
C GLN A 146 -3.31 -17.63 -10.56
N VAL A 147 -4.22 -18.50 -10.11
CA VAL A 147 -3.88 -19.70 -9.34
C VAL A 147 -2.92 -20.62 -10.13
N GLU A 148 -3.14 -20.74 -11.43
CA GLU A 148 -2.31 -21.62 -12.30
C GLU A 148 -0.90 -21.07 -12.50
N ASP A 149 -0.72 -19.74 -12.54
CA ASP A 149 0.61 -19.13 -12.65
C ASP A 149 1.43 -19.34 -11.37
N VAL A 150 0.78 -19.21 -10.20
CA VAL A 150 1.40 -19.52 -8.91
C VAL A 150 1.76 -21.00 -8.83
N ARG A 151 0.88 -21.91 -9.27
CA ARG A 151 1.17 -23.36 -9.31
C ARG A 151 2.40 -23.67 -10.15
N ARG A 152 2.51 -23.06 -11.33
CA ARG A 152 3.67 -23.24 -12.21
C ARG A 152 4.95 -22.69 -11.60
N ALA A 153 4.86 -21.52 -10.97
CA ALA A 153 6.00 -20.91 -10.30
C ALA A 153 6.50 -21.77 -9.12
N ILE A 154 5.60 -22.28 -8.27
CA ILE A 154 5.94 -23.21 -7.18
C ILE A 154 6.60 -24.50 -7.74
N ALA A 155 6.04 -25.09 -8.80
CA ALA A 155 6.60 -26.29 -9.41
C ALA A 155 7.99 -26.06 -10.02
N ALA A 156 8.24 -24.88 -10.59
CA ALA A 156 9.52 -24.50 -11.19
C ALA A 156 10.56 -24.07 -10.15
N HIS A 157 10.13 -23.59 -9.00
CA HIS A 157 10.97 -23.05 -7.93
C HIS A 157 10.64 -23.65 -6.55
N PRO A 158 10.79 -24.98 -6.38
CA PRO A 158 10.46 -25.63 -5.12
C PRO A 158 11.38 -25.20 -3.96
N GLU A 159 12.51 -24.54 -4.26
CA GLU A 159 13.41 -23.94 -3.27
C GLU A 159 12.91 -22.62 -2.69
N ALA A 160 11.87 -21.99 -3.27
CA ALA A 160 11.32 -20.74 -2.77
C ALA A 160 10.79 -20.91 -1.33
N LYS A 161 10.94 -19.85 -0.53
CA LYS A 161 10.56 -19.86 0.89
C LYS A 161 9.20 -19.23 1.16
N ALA A 162 8.76 -18.37 0.26
CA ALA A 162 7.49 -17.66 0.44
C ALA A 162 6.83 -17.33 -0.89
N VAL A 163 5.51 -17.14 -0.83
CA VAL A 163 4.69 -16.50 -1.85
C VAL A 163 4.18 -15.19 -1.27
N LEU A 164 4.43 -14.06 -1.95
CA LEU A 164 3.88 -12.76 -1.58
C LEU A 164 2.69 -12.43 -2.49
N VAL A 165 1.62 -11.92 -1.90
CA VAL A 165 0.38 -11.56 -2.60
C VAL A 165 -0.02 -10.13 -2.24
N ASN A 166 -0.39 -9.31 -3.23
CA ASN A 166 -1.10 -8.05 -2.99
C ASN A 166 -2.60 -8.34 -2.83
N ASN A 167 -3.21 -7.93 -1.72
CA ASN A 167 -4.62 -8.17 -1.47
C ASN A 167 -5.28 -7.04 -0.67
N PRO A 168 -6.00 -6.12 -1.32
CA PRO A 168 -6.21 -5.98 -2.76
C PRO A 168 -5.04 -5.26 -3.46
N THR A 169 -5.08 -5.24 -4.80
CA THR A 169 -4.31 -4.28 -5.58
C THR A 169 -4.82 -2.85 -5.34
N TYR A 170 -4.10 -1.86 -5.84
CA TYR A 170 -4.48 -0.45 -5.70
C TYR A 170 -5.88 -0.16 -6.25
N TYR A 171 -6.26 -0.83 -7.34
CA TYR A 171 -7.57 -0.69 -7.99
C TYR A 171 -8.70 -1.52 -7.35
N GLY A 172 -8.39 -2.26 -6.29
CA GLY A 172 -9.39 -3.08 -5.58
C GLY A 172 -9.50 -4.52 -6.06
N ILE A 173 -8.61 -4.99 -6.94
CA ILE A 173 -8.61 -6.37 -7.42
C ILE A 173 -8.05 -7.30 -6.33
N CYS A 174 -8.78 -8.37 -6.01
CA CYS A 174 -8.35 -9.41 -5.07
C CYS A 174 -8.05 -10.71 -5.82
N SER A 175 -6.94 -11.35 -5.48
CA SER A 175 -6.58 -12.70 -5.93
C SER A 175 -7.36 -13.77 -5.15
N ASN A 176 -7.40 -15.01 -5.66
CA ASN A 176 -7.95 -16.14 -4.91
C ASN A 176 -7.02 -16.53 -3.74
N LEU A 177 -6.97 -15.66 -2.73
CA LEU A 177 -6.07 -15.79 -1.60
C LEU A 177 -6.22 -17.13 -0.86
N PRO A 178 -7.44 -17.67 -0.61
CA PRO A 178 -7.60 -18.98 0.00
C PRO A 178 -6.87 -20.10 -0.75
N ALA A 179 -7.03 -20.17 -2.07
CA ALA A 179 -6.37 -21.18 -2.89
C ALA A 179 -4.84 -21.00 -2.93
N LEU A 180 -4.36 -19.75 -2.93
CA LEU A 180 -2.93 -19.44 -2.90
C LEU A 180 -2.30 -19.87 -1.56
N VAL A 181 -2.99 -19.64 -0.45
CA VAL A 181 -2.54 -20.08 0.89
C VAL A 181 -2.44 -21.61 0.96
N GLU A 182 -3.50 -22.32 0.56
CA GLU A 182 -3.51 -23.78 0.55
C GLU A 182 -2.35 -24.35 -0.28
N MET A 183 -2.16 -23.81 -1.48
CA MET A 183 -1.13 -24.27 -2.41
C MET A 183 0.29 -23.99 -1.90
N ALA A 184 0.56 -22.80 -1.37
CA ALA A 184 1.87 -22.44 -0.84
C ALA A 184 2.22 -23.30 0.39
N HIS A 185 1.27 -23.49 1.32
CA HIS A 185 1.47 -24.34 2.49
C HIS A 185 1.69 -25.82 2.12
N ALA A 186 1.03 -26.33 1.07
CA ALA A 186 1.28 -27.68 0.57
C ALA A 186 2.70 -27.86 0.01
N ALA A 187 3.38 -26.76 -0.30
CA ALA A 187 4.77 -26.73 -0.77
C ALA A 187 5.77 -26.26 0.32
N ASP A 188 5.37 -26.23 1.60
CA ASP A 188 6.16 -25.72 2.72
C ASP A 188 6.67 -24.27 2.53
N MET A 189 5.90 -23.43 1.84
CA MET A 189 6.17 -22.01 1.63
C MET A 189 5.29 -21.16 2.51
N LEU A 190 5.85 -20.06 3.05
CA LEU A 190 5.08 -19.04 3.77
C LEU A 190 4.24 -18.19 2.82
N VAL A 191 3.09 -17.69 3.29
CA VAL A 191 2.29 -16.70 2.56
C VAL A 191 2.36 -15.34 3.24
N LEU A 192 2.84 -14.35 2.48
CA LEU A 192 3.00 -12.97 2.89
C LEU A 192 1.98 -12.11 2.14
N ALA A 193 1.09 -11.41 2.85
CA ALA A 193 0.08 -10.57 2.23
C ALA A 193 0.41 -9.08 2.41
N ASP A 194 0.60 -8.36 1.31
CA ASP A 194 0.56 -6.90 1.33
C ASP A 194 -0.91 -6.47 1.26
N GLU A 195 -1.49 -6.22 2.45
CA GLU A 195 -2.85 -5.73 2.64
C GLU A 195 -2.87 -4.23 2.98
N ALA A 196 -1.90 -3.46 2.44
CA ALA A 196 -1.88 -2.01 2.65
C ALA A 196 -3.21 -1.32 2.31
N HIS A 197 -3.97 -1.88 1.39
CA HIS A 197 -5.29 -1.39 0.98
C HIS A 197 -6.45 -2.23 1.53
N GLY A 198 -6.19 -3.25 2.36
CA GLY A 198 -7.17 -4.24 2.84
C GLY A 198 -7.51 -4.17 4.32
N THR A 199 -7.08 -3.14 5.07
CA THR A 199 -7.35 -3.03 6.52
C THR A 199 -8.83 -3.23 6.88
N HIS A 200 -9.75 -2.73 6.07
CA HIS A 200 -11.19 -2.78 6.29
C HIS A 200 -11.81 -4.16 6.04
N PHE A 201 -11.11 -5.07 5.37
CA PHE A 201 -11.59 -6.43 5.13
C PHE A 201 -11.84 -7.22 6.43
N TYR A 202 -11.14 -6.87 7.49
CA TYR A 202 -11.29 -7.47 8.80
C TYR A 202 -12.55 -7.01 9.56
N PHE A 203 -13.17 -5.90 9.18
CA PHE A 203 -14.17 -5.21 9.98
C PHE A 203 -15.50 -4.95 9.28
N GLY A 204 -15.55 -5.03 7.95
CA GLY A 204 -16.77 -4.88 7.16
C GLY A 204 -17.52 -6.20 6.97
N GLU A 205 -18.83 -6.12 6.73
CA GLU A 205 -19.61 -7.22 6.16
C GLU A 205 -19.52 -7.13 4.62
N ASP A 206 -19.63 -8.25 3.93
CA ASP A 206 -19.56 -8.34 2.46
C ASP A 206 -18.25 -7.76 1.87
N MET A 207 -17.13 -8.00 2.57
CA MET A 207 -15.79 -7.63 2.14
C MET A 207 -15.04 -8.84 1.57
N PRO A 208 -14.04 -8.61 0.70
CA PRO A 208 -13.13 -9.66 0.27
C PRO A 208 -12.43 -10.37 1.44
N ALA A 209 -11.89 -11.54 1.17
CA ALA A 209 -11.19 -12.34 2.17
C ALA A 209 -9.94 -11.61 2.69
N ALA A 210 -9.84 -11.47 4.02
CA ALA A 210 -8.67 -10.95 4.71
C ALA A 210 -7.62 -12.04 4.94
N ALA A 211 -6.34 -11.70 4.90
CA ALA A 211 -5.24 -12.65 4.92
C ALA A 211 -5.21 -13.52 6.18
N MET A 212 -5.37 -12.93 7.37
CA MET A 212 -5.38 -13.73 8.61
C MET A 212 -6.59 -14.67 8.69
N HIS A 213 -7.75 -14.29 8.12
CA HIS A 213 -8.94 -15.12 8.10
C HIS A 213 -8.79 -16.39 7.26
N VAL A 214 -7.93 -16.35 6.24
CA VAL A 214 -7.67 -17.49 5.35
C VAL A 214 -6.37 -18.22 5.66
N GLY A 215 -5.69 -17.84 6.76
CA GLY A 215 -4.52 -18.55 7.27
C GLY A 215 -3.19 -18.14 6.64
N ALA A 216 -3.06 -16.97 6.03
CA ALA A 216 -1.76 -16.44 5.63
C ALA A 216 -0.83 -16.31 6.86
N ASP A 217 0.48 -16.44 6.64
CA ASP A 217 1.46 -16.42 7.72
C ASP A 217 1.75 -15.02 8.25
N MET A 218 1.79 -14.03 7.36
CA MET A 218 1.96 -12.62 7.76
C MET A 218 1.16 -11.70 6.84
N ALA A 219 0.68 -10.58 7.40
CA ALA A 219 0.01 -9.53 6.64
C ALA A 219 0.41 -8.14 7.12
N ALA A 220 0.64 -7.21 6.19
CA ALA A 220 0.95 -5.82 6.46
C ALA A 220 -0.24 -4.92 6.10
N VAL A 221 -0.86 -4.25 7.09
CA VAL A 221 -2.04 -3.40 6.90
C VAL A 221 -1.74 -1.92 7.16
N SER A 222 -2.19 -1.04 6.25
CA SER A 222 -2.07 0.42 6.42
C SER A 222 -3.27 0.96 7.18
N MET A 223 -3.11 1.18 8.46
CA MET A 223 -4.17 1.74 9.30
C MET A 223 -4.58 3.16 8.87
N HIS A 224 -3.63 3.94 8.32
CA HIS A 224 -3.93 5.31 7.87
C HIS A 224 -4.70 5.38 6.55
N LYS A 225 -4.74 4.33 5.73
CA LYS A 225 -5.48 4.35 4.45
C LYS A 225 -6.98 4.12 4.66
N SER A 226 -7.36 2.98 5.22
CA SER A 226 -8.78 2.65 5.45
C SER A 226 -9.17 2.45 6.93
N GLY A 227 -8.21 2.53 7.84
CA GLY A 227 -8.45 2.35 9.27
C GLY A 227 -8.69 3.65 10.06
N GLY A 228 -8.44 4.83 9.47
CA GLY A 228 -8.71 6.13 10.07
C GLY A 228 -7.66 6.63 11.08
N SER A 229 -6.48 6.05 11.11
CA SER A 229 -5.37 6.52 11.93
C SER A 229 -4.53 7.60 11.22
N LEU A 230 -3.59 8.20 11.94
CA LEU A 230 -2.69 9.21 11.37
C LEU A 230 -1.78 8.59 10.31
N THR A 231 -1.40 9.39 9.31
CA THR A 231 -0.45 9.00 8.26
C THR A 231 0.81 8.38 8.85
N GLN A 232 1.37 7.37 8.17
CA GLN A 232 2.55 6.62 8.60
C GLN A 232 2.28 5.53 9.66
N SER A 233 1.05 5.35 10.12
CA SER A 233 0.68 4.28 11.04
C SER A 233 0.28 3.00 10.29
N SER A 234 0.76 1.87 10.76
CA SER A 234 0.55 0.54 10.17
C SER A 234 0.55 -0.54 11.26
N ILE A 235 0.08 -1.73 10.93
CA ILE A 235 0.20 -2.91 11.79
C ILE A 235 0.78 -4.05 10.95
N LEU A 236 1.75 -4.77 11.50
CA LEU A 236 2.18 -6.06 11.00
C LEU A 236 1.47 -7.16 11.80
N LEU A 237 0.79 -8.05 11.11
CA LEU A 237 0.05 -9.18 11.66
C LEU A 237 0.79 -10.49 11.39
N THR A 238 0.74 -11.44 12.32
CA THR A 238 1.33 -12.76 12.12
C THR A 238 0.40 -13.88 12.54
N GLY A 239 0.48 -15.00 11.82
CA GLY A 239 -0.17 -16.23 12.16
C GLY A 239 0.55 -17.00 13.28
N PRO A 240 -0.04 -18.12 13.77
CA PRO A 240 0.46 -18.86 14.94
C PRO A 240 1.79 -19.59 14.69
N ASN A 241 2.15 -19.88 13.45
CA ASN A 241 3.36 -20.62 13.11
C ASN A 241 4.58 -19.71 12.90
N VAL A 242 4.42 -18.39 12.97
CA VAL A 242 5.51 -17.41 12.82
C VAL A 242 6.15 -17.13 14.17
N ASN A 243 7.48 -17.12 14.21
CA ASN A 243 8.22 -16.78 15.43
C ASN A 243 8.13 -15.25 15.69
N ALA A 244 7.19 -14.88 16.57
CA ALA A 244 6.92 -13.47 16.90
C ALA A 244 8.13 -12.75 17.53
N ASP A 245 8.96 -13.45 18.29
CA ASP A 245 10.17 -12.87 18.90
C ASP A 245 11.20 -12.52 17.84
N TYR A 246 11.35 -13.38 16.83
CA TYR A 246 12.23 -13.08 15.69
C TYR A 246 11.71 -11.92 14.85
N VAL A 247 10.40 -11.87 14.58
CA VAL A 247 9.76 -10.72 13.91
C VAL A 247 10.02 -9.43 14.68
N ARG A 248 9.90 -9.43 16.02
CA ARG A 248 10.23 -8.28 16.86
C ARG A 248 11.68 -7.86 16.73
N GLN A 249 12.62 -8.80 16.66
CA GLN A 249 14.04 -8.49 16.44
C GLN A 249 14.26 -7.80 15.08
N ILE A 250 13.65 -8.28 14.02
CA ILE A 250 13.72 -7.67 12.68
C ILE A 250 13.10 -6.26 12.69
N ILE A 251 11.93 -6.09 13.31
CA ILE A 251 11.32 -4.78 13.47
C ILE A 251 12.28 -3.80 14.16
N ASN A 252 12.96 -4.24 15.21
CA ASN A 252 13.88 -3.39 15.98
C ASN A 252 15.15 -2.98 15.18
N ILE A 253 15.48 -3.68 14.09
CA ILE A 253 16.57 -3.29 13.18
C ILE A 253 16.12 -2.14 12.26
N THR A 254 14.86 -2.12 11.86
CA THR A 254 14.34 -1.22 10.81
C THR A 254 13.48 -0.06 11.35
N GLN A 255 12.93 -0.19 12.57
CA GLN A 255 12.06 0.80 13.18
C GLN A 255 12.82 1.68 14.19
N THR A 256 12.38 2.94 14.32
CA THR A 256 12.90 3.87 15.32
C THR A 256 12.73 3.35 16.75
N THR A 257 13.70 3.66 17.63
CA THR A 257 13.59 3.43 19.08
C THR A 257 12.72 4.46 19.79
N SER A 258 12.47 5.61 19.15
CA SER A 258 11.66 6.73 19.66
C SER A 258 10.30 6.77 18.96
N GLY A 259 9.47 5.77 19.19
CA GLY A 259 8.15 5.69 18.57
C GLY A 259 7.25 6.88 18.93
N SER A 260 6.64 7.51 17.92
CA SER A 260 5.70 8.62 18.12
C SER A 260 4.44 8.15 18.84
N TYR A 261 4.19 8.69 20.02
CA TYR A 261 2.96 8.37 20.77
C TYR A 261 1.70 8.97 20.14
N LEU A 262 1.81 9.99 19.29
CA LEU A 262 0.70 10.45 18.46
C LEU A 262 0.28 9.35 17.47
N LEU A 263 1.25 8.71 16.81
CA LEU A 263 0.96 7.59 15.90
C LEU A 263 0.45 6.35 16.66
N LEU A 264 1.11 5.98 17.76
CA LEU A 264 0.72 4.82 18.56
C LEU A 264 -0.69 4.97 19.17
N SER A 265 -1.04 6.15 19.70
CA SER A 265 -2.39 6.41 20.19
C SER A 265 -3.43 6.44 19.07
N SER A 266 -3.07 6.97 17.90
CA SER A 266 -3.97 6.93 16.74
C SER A 266 -4.27 5.51 16.28
N LEU A 267 -3.29 4.60 16.34
CA LEU A 267 -3.48 3.18 16.06
C LEU A 267 -4.43 2.53 17.07
N ASP A 268 -4.23 2.77 18.35
CA ASP A 268 -5.05 2.23 19.44
C ASP A 268 -6.51 2.70 19.35
N ILE A 269 -6.74 3.99 19.11
CA ILE A 269 -8.06 4.60 18.90
C ILE A 269 -8.74 4.03 17.65
N SER A 270 -8.00 3.95 16.53
CA SER A 270 -8.55 3.46 15.26
C SER A 270 -8.89 1.98 15.33
N ARG A 271 -8.03 1.15 15.95
CA ARG A 271 -8.33 -0.26 16.20
C ARG A 271 -9.64 -0.42 16.96
N ARG A 272 -9.82 0.34 18.06
CA ARG A 272 -11.06 0.32 18.85
C ARG A 272 -12.28 0.71 17.99
N ASN A 273 -12.18 1.78 17.23
CA ASN A 273 -13.29 2.23 16.39
C ASN A 273 -13.67 1.18 15.34
N LEU A 274 -12.69 0.56 14.69
CA LEU A 274 -12.92 -0.50 13.71
C LEU A 274 -13.56 -1.73 14.37
N ALA A 275 -13.03 -2.19 15.49
CA ALA A 275 -13.54 -3.38 16.17
C ALA A 275 -14.97 -3.22 16.68
N VAL A 276 -15.32 -2.01 17.18
CA VAL A 276 -16.64 -1.78 17.78
C VAL A 276 -17.68 -1.31 16.76
N ARG A 277 -17.27 -0.55 15.75
CA ARG A 277 -18.19 0.15 14.83
C ARG A 277 -17.97 -0.16 13.35
N GLY A 278 -16.96 -0.95 13.01
CA GLY A 278 -16.52 -1.16 11.63
C GLY A 278 -17.63 -1.66 10.71
N LYS A 279 -18.46 -2.61 11.15
CA LYS A 279 -19.57 -3.13 10.37
C LYS A 279 -20.53 -2.03 9.89
N ASP A 280 -20.96 -1.17 10.78
CA ASP A 280 -21.89 -0.08 10.43
C ASP A 280 -21.21 1.02 9.60
N MET A 281 -19.94 1.31 9.91
CA MET A 281 -19.14 2.28 9.16
C MET A 281 -18.97 1.84 7.71
N PHE A 282 -18.50 0.62 7.47
CA PHE A 282 -18.25 0.14 6.10
C PHE A 282 -19.51 -0.21 5.33
N ARG A 283 -20.61 -0.58 5.99
CA ARG A 283 -21.91 -0.69 5.30
C ARG A 283 -22.30 0.63 4.63
N ARG A 284 -22.11 1.77 5.32
CA ARG A 284 -22.36 3.09 4.73
C ARG A 284 -21.40 3.39 3.58
N VAL A 285 -20.12 3.11 3.74
CA VAL A 285 -19.13 3.32 2.68
C VAL A 285 -19.50 2.55 1.42
N LEU A 286 -19.90 1.28 1.54
CA LEU A 286 -20.33 0.46 0.41
C LEU A 286 -21.57 1.05 -0.29
N GLN A 287 -22.55 1.55 0.48
CA GLN A 287 -23.73 2.20 -0.08
C GLN A 287 -23.39 3.47 -0.86
N GLU A 288 -22.48 4.29 -0.31
CA GLU A 288 -22.02 5.52 -0.96
C GLU A 288 -21.18 5.22 -2.21
N ALA A 289 -20.35 4.18 -2.17
CA ALA A 289 -19.55 3.75 -3.32
C ALA A 289 -20.43 3.22 -4.46
N ASP A 290 -21.42 2.39 -4.15
CA ASP A 290 -22.35 1.85 -5.15
C ASP A 290 -23.22 2.96 -5.75
N TYR A 291 -23.68 3.91 -4.94
CA TYR A 291 -24.38 5.08 -5.41
C TYR A 291 -23.52 5.91 -6.37
N ALA A 292 -22.30 6.27 -5.95
CA ALA A 292 -21.37 7.03 -6.79
C ALA A 292 -21.10 6.34 -8.13
N ARG A 293 -20.87 5.03 -8.10
CA ARG A 293 -20.63 4.21 -9.30
C ARG A 293 -21.81 4.23 -10.26
N SER A 294 -23.02 4.07 -9.73
CA SER A 294 -24.25 4.12 -10.51
C SER A 294 -24.45 5.49 -11.17
N GLU A 295 -24.33 6.58 -10.41
CA GLU A 295 -24.51 7.94 -10.91
C GLU A 295 -23.44 8.31 -11.96
N ILE A 296 -22.17 7.95 -11.74
CA ILE A 296 -21.10 8.21 -12.70
C ILE A 296 -21.35 7.45 -14.02
N ASN A 297 -21.78 6.19 -13.96
CA ASN A 297 -22.13 5.42 -15.15
C ASN A 297 -23.36 6.02 -15.87
N ALA A 298 -24.31 6.61 -15.14
CA ALA A 298 -25.46 7.28 -15.73
C ALA A 298 -25.11 8.59 -16.46
N ILE A 299 -23.99 9.25 -16.10
CA ILE A 299 -23.47 10.42 -16.84
C ILE A 299 -23.15 10.02 -18.30
N GLY A 300 -22.59 8.82 -18.53
CA GLY A 300 -22.09 8.36 -19.82
C GLY A 300 -20.68 8.87 -20.13
N ASP A 301 -20.01 8.21 -21.06
CA ASP A 301 -18.60 8.41 -21.46
C ASP A 301 -17.59 8.16 -20.33
N TYR A 302 -18.03 7.65 -19.18
CA TYR A 302 -17.23 7.11 -18.07
C TYR A 302 -17.61 5.65 -17.85
N TYR A 303 -16.68 4.89 -17.32
CA TYR A 303 -16.95 3.55 -16.82
C TYR A 303 -16.40 3.39 -15.41
N ALA A 304 -17.27 3.61 -14.42
CA ALA A 304 -17.00 3.30 -13.02
C ALA A 304 -17.26 1.80 -12.81
N TYR A 305 -16.19 1.01 -12.78
CA TYR A 305 -16.28 -0.45 -12.67
C TYR A 305 -16.40 -0.93 -11.22
N GLY A 306 -16.92 -2.12 -11.07
CA GLY A 306 -17.20 -2.75 -9.80
C GLY A 306 -17.18 -4.29 -9.89
N PRO A 307 -18.00 -5.00 -9.09
CA PRO A 307 -18.03 -6.47 -9.05
C PRO A 307 -18.32 -7.16 -10.37
N GLU A 308 -18.85 -6.46 -11.36
CA GLU A 308 -19.12 -7.03 -12.70
C GLU A 308 -17.86 -7.44 -13.48
N ILE A 309 -16.68 -7.00 -13.03
CA ILE A 309 -15.41 -7.43 -13.63
C ILE A 309 -14.85 -8.71 -13.02
N ILE A 310 -15.50 -9.27 -11.99
CA ILE A 310 -15.08 -10.53 -11.36
C ILE A 310 -15.21 -11.67 -12.38
N ASP A 311 -14.10 -12.39 -12.60
CA ASP A 311 -14.02 -13.53 -13.52
C ASP A 311 -13.80 -14.87 -12.80
N GLY A 312 -13.57 -14.83 -11.49
CA GLY A 312 -13.35 -16.02 -10.65
C GLY A 312 -11.91 -16.53 -10.64
N ASP A 313 -10.98 -15.90 -11.35
CA ASP A 313 -9.55 -16.27 -11.42
C ASP A 313 -8.65 -15.04 -11.20
N ALA A 314 -8.30 -14.30 -12.26
CA ALA A 314 -7.45 -13.11 -12.19
C ALA A 314 -8.11 -11.94 -11.44
N VAL A 315 -9.43 -11.85 -11.47
CA VAL A 315 -10.27 -11.02 -10.61
C VAL A 315 -11.17 -11.96 -9.81
N TYR A 316 -10.62 -12.49 -8.73
CA TYR A 316 -11.37 -13.43 -7.89
C TYR A 316 -12.44 -12.73 -7.04
N ASP A 317 -12.09 -11.54 -6.53
CA ASP A 317 -13.01 -10.67 -5.78
C ASP A 317 -12.64 -9.20 -6.00
N PHE A 318 -13.49 -8.28 -5.56
CA PHE A 318 -13.33 -6.85 -5.78
C PHE A 318 -13.68 -6.02 -4.54
N ASP A 319 -12.76 -5.13 -4.15
CA ASP A 319 -12.99 -4.15 -3.08
C ASP A 319 -13.93 -3.03 -3.55
N ARG A 320 -15.21 -3.13 -3.20
CA ARG A 320 -16.26 -2.20 -3.60
C ARG A 320 -16.08 -0.78 -3.04
N THR A 321 -15.20 -0.58 -2.04
CA THR A 321 -14.91 0.76 -1.51
C THR A 321 -14.03 1.58 -2.47
N LYS A 322 -13.38 0.95 -3.44
CA LYS A 322 -12.60 1.63 -4.49
C LYS A 322 -13.54 2.15 -5.57
N LEU A 323 -13.54 3.45 -5.75
CA LEU A 323 -14.27 4.11 -6.84
C LEU A 323 -13.28 4.40 -7.97
N SER A 324 -13.08 3.39 -8.80
CA SER A 324 -12.21 3.45 -9.98
C SER A 324 -13.06 3.78 -11.21
N VAL A 325 -12.66 4.79 -11.97
CA VAL A 325 -13.41 5.31 -13.13
C VAL A 325 -12.51 5.36 -14.35
N ASN A 326 -12.82 4.58 -15.37
CA ASN A 326 -12.17 4.69 -16.67
C ASN A 326 -12.71 5.91 -17.43
N THR A 327 -11.82 6.70 -18.02
CA THR A 327 -12.12 8.01 -18.63
C THR A 327 -11.86 8.06 -20.13
N LEU A 328 -11.42 6.96 -20.75
CA LEU A 328 -10.98 6.94 -22.14
C LEU A 328 -12.10 7.20 -23.16
N GLU A 329 -13.33 6.76 -22.85
CA GLU A 329 -14.49 7.07 -23.70
C GLU A 329 -14.84 8.56 -23.70
N LEU A 330 -14.50 9.29 -22.62
CA LEU A 330 -14.58 10.74 -22.56
C LEU A 330 -13.56 11.44 -23.48
N GLY A 331 -12.51 10.72 -23.88
CA GLY A 331 -11.38 11.26 -24.67
C GLY A 331 -10.33 11.97 -23.83
N LEU A 332 -10.31 11.74 -22.50
CA LEU A 332 -9.33 12.28 -21.56
C LEU A 332 -8.60 11.13 -20.84
N ALA A 333 -7.31 11.32 -20.59
CA ALA A 333 -6.58 10.45 -19.66
C ALA A 333 -7.07 10.65 -18.23
N GLY A 334 -6.97 9.62 -17.39
CA GLY A 334 -7.35 9.74 -15.97
C GLY A 334 -6.61 10.85 -15.24
N ILE A 335 -5.32 11.05 -15.55
CA ILE A 335 -4.51 12.15 -14.99
C ILE A 335 -5.02 13.54 -15.43
N GLU A 336 -5.53 13.71 -16.66
CA GLU A 336 -6.15 14.97 -17.10
C GLU A 336 -7.41 15.26 -16.28
N VAL A 337 -8.25 14.24 -16.05
CA VAL A 337 -9.46 14.40 -15.21
C VAL A 337 -9.11 14.68 -13.75
N TYR A 338 -8.07 14.03 -13.22
CA TYR A 338 -7.54 14.30 -11.89
C TYR A 338 -7.12 15.76 -11.71
N ASP A 339 -6.34 16.29 -12.68
CA ASP A 339 -5.88 17.70 -12.64
C ASP A 339 -7.06 18.68 -12.73
N ILE A 340 -8.01 18.44 -13.63
CA ILE A 340 -9.22 19.29 -13.76
C ILE A 340 -10.04 19.28 -12.47
N LEU A 341 -10.24 18.10 -11.83
CA LEU A 341 -10.97 18.01 -10.56
C LEU A 341 -10.30 18.82 -9.47
N ARG A 342 -8.98 18.75 -9.36
CA ARG A 342 -8.21 19.49 -8.35
C ARG A 342 -8.23 21.00 -8.63
N ASP A 343 -7.94 21.41 -9.86
CA ASP A 343 -7.67 22.80 -10.20
C ASP A 343 -8.94 23.62 -10.43
N ASP A 344 -10.00 23.03 -11.04
CA ASP A 344 -11.23 23.74 -11.37
C ASP A 344 -12.37 23.50 -10.35
N TYR A 345 -12.32 22.38 -9.60
CA TYR A 345 -13.45 21.97 -8.74
C TYR A 345 -13.07 21.81 -7.26
N ASP A 346 -11.80 22.02 -6.87
CA ASP A 346 -11.28 21.78 -5.50
C ASP A 346 -11.61 20.36 -4.99
N ILE A 347 -11.48 19.35 -5.84
CA ILE A 347 -11.69 17.95 -5.50
C ILE A 347 -10.38 17.20 -5.67
N GLN A 348 -9.82 16.72 -4.56
CA GLN A 348 -8.63 15.91 -4.54
C GLN A 348 -9.01 14.43 -4.53
N THR A 349 -8.79 13.72 -5.63
CA THR A 349 -8.89 12.26 -5.71
C THR A 349 -7.55 11.61 -5.35
N GLU A 350 -7.49 10.29 -5.24
CA GLU A 350 -6.27 9.59 -4.86
C GLU A 350 -5.18 9.71 -5.93
N PHE A 351 -5.51 9.37 -7.18
CA PHE A 351 -4.65 9.59 -8.34
C PHE A 351 -5.41 9.47 -9.67
N GLY A 352 -4.74 9.85 -10.76
CA GLY A 352 -5.12 9.53 -12.12
C GLY A 352 -3.94 8.86 -12.85
N ASP A 353 -4.22 7.83 -13.64
CA ASP A 353 -3.27 7.22 -14.56
C ASP A 353 -3.63 7.53 -16.02
N LEU A 354 -3.09 6.75 -16.97
CA LEU A 354 -3.33 6.95 -18.39
C LEU A 354 -4.78 6.71 -18.82
N GLY A 355 -5.51 5.85 -18.12
CA GLY A 355 -6.88 5.46 -18.47
C GLY A 355 -7.91 5.63 -17.36
N ASN A 356 -7.46 5.78 -16.13
CA ASN A 356 -8.33 5.66 -14.96
C ASN A 356 -8.09 6.78 -13.95
N LEU A 357 -9.17 7.15 -13.28
CA LEU A 357 -9.18 7.99 -12.08
C LEU A 357 -9.55 7.10 -10.89
N LEU A 358 -8.86 7.23 -9.76
CA LEU A 358 -9.21 6.55 -8.51
C LEU A 358 -9.60 7.55 -7.44
N ALA A 359 -10.81 7.40 -6.88
CA ALA A 359 -11.21 8.01 -5.63
C ALA A 359 -11.29 6.93 -4.53
N TYR A 360 -10.75 7.25 -3.36
CA TYR A 360 -10.70 6.35 -2.21
C TYR A 360 -11.81 6.72 -1.24
N LEU A 361 -12.89 5.93 -1.19
CA LEU A 361 -13.99 6.18 -0.27
C LEU A 361 -13.71 5.54 1.10
N SER A 362 -13.99 6.29 2.15
CA SER A 362 -13.78 5.90 3.53
C SER A 362 -14.95 6.34 4.42
N PHE A 363 -14.95 5.92 5.67
CA PHE A 363 -15.98 6.31 6.62
C PHE A 363 -15.94 7.79 7.06
N GLY A 364 -14.92 8.54 6.61
CA GLY A 364 -14.82 10.00 6.80
C GLY A 364 -15.55 10.80 5.74
N ASP A 365 -15.94 10.18 4.62
CA ASP A 365 -16.62 10.84 3.54
C ASP A 365 -18.10 11.11 3.89
N ARG A 366 -18.65 12.14 3.27
CA ARG A 366 -20.04 12.56 3.47
C ARG A 366 -20.81 12.46 2.15
N PRO A 367 -22.11 12.11 2.15
CA PRO A 367 -22.90 12.01 0.93
C PRO A 367 -22.77 13.23 0.02
N LYS A 368 -22.77 14.45 0.59
CA LYS A 368 -22.61 15.69 -0.17
C LYS A 368 -21.27 15.82 -0.90
N ASP A 369 -20.20 15.19 -0.40
CA ASP A 369 -18.88 15.21 -1.03
C ASP A 369 -18.88 14.26 -2.24
N VAL A 370 -19.57 13.13 -2.12
CA VAL A 370 -19.81 12.18 -3.23
C VAL A 370 -20.65 12.84 -4.33
N GLU A 371 -21.75 13.50 -3.95
CA GLU A 371 -22.61 14.25 -4.90
C GLU A 371 -21.83 15.35 -5.62
N ARG A 372 -20.92 16.04 -4.93
CA ARG A 372 -20.04 17.05 -5.52
C ARG A 372 -19.09 16.45 -6.57
N LEU A 373 -18.50 15.27 -6.29
CA LEU A 373 -17.68 14.56 -7.25
C LEU A 373 -18.47 14.17 -8.50
N VAL A 374 -19.66 13.58 -8.34
CA VAL A 374 -20.55 13.21 -9.45
C VAL A 374 -20.93 14.42 -10.30
N ALA A 375 -21.32 15.54 -9.66
CA ALA A 375 -21.67 16.77 -10.35
C ALA A 375 -20.47 17.36 -11.13
N ALA A 376 -19.27 17.33 -10.55
CA ALA A 376 -18.05 17.78 -11.22
C ALA A 376 -17.72 16.92 -12.45
N LEU A 377 -17.83 15.60 -12.35
CA LEU A 377 -17.62 14.68 -13.49
C LEU A 377 -18.65 14.93 -14.62
N ALA A 378 -19.93 15.20 -14.27
CA ALA A 378 -20.95 15.56 -15.27
C ALA A 378 -20.61 16.89 -15.98
N GLU A 379 -20.11 17.89 -15.26
CA GLU A 379 -19.69 19.18 -15.82
C GLU A 379 -18.42 19.02 -16.67
N ILE A 380 -17.44 18.20 -16.23
CA ILE A 380 -16.23 17.87 -17.00
C ILE A 380 -16.64 17.24 -18.34
N ARG A 381 -17.53 16.27 -18.33
CA ARG A 381 -18.07 15.68 -19.56
C ARG A 381 -18.65 16.76 -20.49
N ARG A 382 -19.47 17.63 -19.97
CA ARG A 382 -20.09 18.70 -20.75
C ARG A 382 -19.08 19.66 -21.39
N ARG A 383 -17.99 19.99 -20.68
CA ARG A 383 -17.01 21.02 -21.09
C ARG A 383 -15.86 20.49 -21.91
N PHE A 384 -15.39 19.29 -21.60
CA PHE A 384 -14.07 18.80 -22.06
C PHE A 384 -14.15 17.52 -22.90
N ARG A 385 -15.34 16.95 -23.14
CA ARG A 385 -15.47 15.75 -23.98
C ARG A 385 -14.77 15.89 -25.30
N ARG A 386 -14.00 14.87 -25.68
CA ARG A 386 -13.29 14.71 -26.96
C ARG A 386 -13.68 13.37 -27.58
N PRO A 387 -13.32 13.10 -28.87
CA PRO A 387 -13.42 11.74 -29.40
C PRO A 387 -12.69 10.75 -28.47
N GLY A 388 -13.31 9.59 -28.22
CA GLY A 388 -12.72 8.57 -27.36
C GLY A 388 -11.31 8.19 -27.79
N GLN A 389 -10.46 7.88 -26.84
CA GLN A 389 -9.11 7.41 -27.07
C GLN A 389 -9.09 5.90 -26.90
N ASP A 390 -8.44 5.20 -27.83
CA ASP A 390 -8.07 3.82 -27.60
C ASP A 390 -6.99 3.77 -26.52
N MET A 391 -7.04 2.75 -25.67
CA MET A 391 -5.91 2.45 -24.79
C MET A 391 -4.67 2.28 -25.67
N PHE A 392 -3.55 2.83 -25.25
CA PHE A 392 -2.26 2.40 -25.73
C PHE A 392 -2.23 0.88 -25.52
N ASP A 393 -2.00 0.13 -26.62
CA ASP A 393 -2.01 -1.35 -26.62
C ASP A 393 -0.84 -1.82 -25.75
N GLN A 394 -1.05 -1.77 -24.42
CA GLN A 394 -0.08 -2.17 -23.43
C GLN A 394 -0.27 -3.65 -23.13
N GLU A 395 0.41 -4.48 -23.89
CA GLU A 395 0.87 -5.72 -23.29
C GLU A 395 1.70 -5.36 -22.05
N TYR A 396 1.41 -6.00 -20.92
CA TYR A 396 2.21 -5.87 -19.71
C TYR A 396 3.68 -6.17 -20.07
N ILE A 397 4.56 -5.19 -19.87
CA ILE A 397 5.97 -5.36 -20.22
C ILE A 397 6.57 -6.31 -19.20
N SER A 398 6.85 -7.54 -19.64
CA SER A 398 7.48 -8.55 -18.80
C SER A 398 8.90 -8.13 -18.46
N PRO A 399 9.28 -8.07 -17.17
CA PRO A 399 10.63 -7.72 -16.79
C PRO A 399 11.61 -8.79 -17.23
N VAL A 400 12.74 -8.36 -17.77
CA VAL A 400 13.89 -9.25 -18.05
C VAL A 400 14.85 -9.14 -16.87
N VAL A 401 14.69 -10.03 -15.88
CA VAL A 401 15.52 -10.04 -14.67
C VAL A 401 16.87 -10.69 -15.00
N THR A 402 17.95 -9.90 -14.99
CA THR A 402 19.31 -10.35 -15.31
C THR A 402 20.14 -10.59 -14.06
N MET A 403 19.88 -9.84 -12.99
CA MET A 403 20.55 -10.04 -11.70
C MET A 403 19.61 -9.69 -10.53
N THR A 404 19.99 -10.05 -9.31
CA THR A 404 19.18 -9.69 -8.13
C THR A 404 19.17 -8.17 -7.92
N PRO A 405 18.07 -7.60 -7.38
CA PRO A 405 18.00 -6.17 -7.06
C PRO A 405 19.16 -5.70 -6.15
N HIS A 406 19.57 -6.53 -5.19
CA HIS A 406 20.71 -6.26 -4.32
C HIS A 406 22.00 -6.05 -5.12
N ARG A 407 22.36 -6.99 -5.99
CA ARG A 407 23.59 -6.92 -6.78
C ARG A 407 23.61 -5.71 -7.71
N ALA A 408 22.48 -5.43 -8.35
CA ALA A 408 22.34 -4.28 -9.23
C ALA A 408 22.48 -2.96 -8.48
N PHE A 409 21.85 -2.84 -7.31
CA PHE A 409 21.87 -1.61 -6.54
C PHE A 409 23.27 -1.24 -6.03
N TYR A 410 24.08 -2.23 -5.64
CA TYR A 410 25.44 -2.04 -5.11
C TYR A 410 26.54 -2.12 -6.16
N ALA A 411 26.23 -2.44 -7.42
CA ALA A 411 27.21 -2.46 -8.50
C ALA A 411 27.73 -1.06 -8.87
N ALA A 412 28.87 -1.02 -9.56
CA ALA A 412 29.35 0.22 -10.18
C ALA A 412 28.36 0.68 -11.26
N LYS A 413 28.06 1.97 -11.29
CA LYS A 413 27.04 2.57 -12.15
C LYS A 413 27.63 3.61 -13.08
N GLU A 414 26.95 3.84 -14.20
CA GLU A 414 27.19 4.98 -15.08
C GLU A 414 25.84 5.57 -15.54
N SER A 415 25.81 6.86 -15.72
CA SER A 415 24.62 7.58 -16.20
C SER A 415 24.62 7.60 -17.73
N VAL A 416 23.54 7.11 -18.35
CA VAL A 416 23.41 6.96 -19.80
C VAL A 416 22.13 7.66 -20.26
N PRO A 417 22.13 8.42 -21.38
CA PRO A 417 20.90 8.99 -21.93
C PRO A 417 19.81 7.93 -22.14
N LEU A 418 18.55 8.23 -21.78
CA LEU A 418 17.44 7.27 -21.82
C LEU A 418 17.35 6.54 -23.16
N ALA A 419 17.51 7.26 -24.29
CA ALA A 419 17.44 6.68 -25.63
C ALA A 419 18.58 5.68 -25.95
N GLU A 420 19.65 5.66 -25.16
CA GLU A 420 20.83 4.81 -25.36
C GLU A 420 20.88 3.67 -24.34
N THR A 421 19.85 3.50 -23.50
CA THR A 421 19.85 2.50 -22.41
C THR A 421 19.35 1.13 -22.83
N GLU A 422 18.87 0.94 -24.07
CA GLU A 422 18.40 -0.36 -24.54
C GLU A 422 19.46 -1.47 -24.35
N GLY A 423 19.02 -2.60 -23.82
CA GLY A 423 19.88 -3.76 -23.54
C GLY A 423 20.76 -3.63 -22.28
N ARG A 424 20.81 -2.43 -21.66
CA ARG A 424 21.57 -2.20 -20.43
C ARG A 424 20.79 -2.69 -19.21
N ILE A 425 21.50 -3.03 -18.14
CA ILE A 425 20.89 -3.44 -16.86
C ILE A 425 20.68 -2.21 -16.00
N CYS A 426 19.44 -1.99 -15.57
CA CYS A 426 19.09 -0.85 -14.72
C CYS A 426 19.65 -1.00 -13.30
N ALA A 427 20.12 0.10 -12.72
CA ALA A 427 20.66 0.16 -11.37
C ALA A 427 19.81 0.99 -10.40
N GLU A 428 18.67 1.49 -10.85
CA GLU A 428 17.75 2.32 -10.07
C GLU A 428 16.30 2.01 -10.41
N PHE A 429 15.35 2.64 -9.69
CA PHE A 429 13.94 2.50 -10.00
C PHE A 429 13.48 3.55 -10.99
N VAL A 430 12.54 3.18 -11.87
CA VAL A 430 11.67 4.11 -12.57
C VAL A 430 10.23 3.76 -12.20
N MET A 431 9.49 4.68 -11.62
CA MET A 431 8.13 4.42 -11.10
C MET A 431 7.19 5.52 -11.52
N SER A 432 5.96 5.15 -11.86
CA SER A 432 4.85 6.10 -11.81
C SER A 432 4.41 6.27 -10.36
N TYR A 433 4.22 7.51 -9.91
CA TYR A 433 3.80 7.78 -8.53
C TYR A 433 2.67 8.82 -8.47
N PRO A 434 1.57 8.53 -7.77
CA PRO A 434 1.17 7.23 -7.21
C PRO A 434 0.95 6.16 -8.29
N PRO A 435 0.97 4.83 -8.01
CA PRO A 435 0.99 4.20 -6.69
C PRO A 435 2.40 3.80 -6.19
N GLY A 436 3.49 4.03 -6.91
CA GLY A 436 4.84 3.60 -6.53
C GLY A 436 5.13 2.14 -6.90
N ILE A 437 4.50 1.67 -7.96
CA ILE A 437 4.80 0.38 -8.61
C ILE A 437 5.91 0.63 -9.63
N PRO A 438 7.03 -0.11 -9.59
CA PRO A 438 8.11 0.09 -10.53
C PRO A 438 7.73 -0.31 -11.96
N ILE A 439 7.95 0.59 -12.90
CA ILE A 439 8.01 0.31 -14.34
C ILE A 439 9.29 -0.48 -14.62
N LEU A 440 10.37 -0.06 -13.96
CA LEU A 440 11.69 -0.65 -14.06
C LEU A 440 12.31 -0.72 -12.66
N ALA A 441 12.93 -1.84 -12.32
CA ALA A 441 13.58 -2.07 -11.03
C ALA A 441 15.08 -2.40 -11.22
N PRO A 442 15.91 -2.20 -10.18
CA PRO A 442 17.31 -2.59 -10.25
C PRO A 442 17.47 -4.07 -10.59
N GLY A 443 18.38 -4.36 -11.55
CA GLY A 443 18.68 -5.73 -12.00
C GLY A 443 17.88 -6.19 -13.23
N GLU A 444 16.96 -5.38 -13.70
CA GLU A 444 16.20 -5.64 -14.92
C GLU A 444 16.90 -5.05 -16.14
N THR A 445 16.83 -5.75 -17.27
CA THR A 445 17.31 -5.25 -18.55
C THR A 445 16.30 -4.28 -19.15
N ILE A 446 16.77 -3.13 -19.57
CA ILE A 446 15.94 -2.08 -20.19
C ILE A 446 15.64 -2.51 -21.63
N THR A 447 14.35 -2.62 -21.98
CA THR A 447 13.91 -2.95 -23.34
C THR A 447 13.40 -1.71 -24.06
N GLU A 448 13.30 -1.78 -25.40
CA GLU A 448 12.74 -0.71 -26.22
C GLU A 448 11.29 -0.36 -25.80
N GLU A 449 10.50 -1.38 -25.41
CA GLU A 449 9.12 -1.17 -24.94
C GLU A 449 9.09 -0.35 -23.65
N ILE A 450 10.01 -0.62 -22.70
CA ILE A 450 10.13 0.15 -21.45
C ILE A 450 10.48 1.61 -21.75
N ILE A 451 11.43 1.85 -22.65
CA ILE A 451 11.83 3.21 -23.05
C ILE A 451 10.62 3.94 -23.66
N ARG A 452 9.92 3.32 -24.61
CA ARG A 452 8.70 3.89 -25.20
C ARG A 452 7.65 4.23 -24.18
N TYR A 453 7.43 3.33 -23.20
CA TYR A 453 6.46 3.55 -22.13
C TYR A 453 6.84 4.72 -21.22
N ILE A 454 8.11 4.84 -20.85
CA ILE A 454 8.62 5.96 -20.04
C ILE A 454 8.40 7.29 -20.78
N VAL A 455 8.77 7.36 -22.07
CA VAL A 455 8.59 8.56 -22.90
C VAL A 455 7.10 8.92 -23.02
N TYR A 456 6.25 7.94 -23.32
CA TYR A 456 4.80 8.17 -23.43
C TYR A 456 4.19 8.68 -22.12
N SER A 457 4.59 8.10 -20.99
CA SER A 457 4.11 8.54 -19.66
C SER A 457 4.52 9.98 -19.34
N LYS A 458 5.77 10.38 -19.70
CA LYS A 458 6.24 11.78 -19.60
C LYS A 458 5.39 12.71 -20.45
N ASP A 459 5.14 12.35 -21.71
CA ASP A 459 4.36 13.18 -22.65
C ASP A 459 2.91 13.39 -22.19
N LYS A 460 2.35 12.43 -21.44
CA LYS A 460 1.01 12.53 -20.84
C LYS A 460 1.01 13.27 -19.49
N GLY A 461 2.15 13.71 -18.99
CA GLY A 461 2.25 14.44 -17.73
C GLY A 461 2.24 13.56 -16.48
N CYS A 462 2.40 12.24 -16.62
CA CYS A 462 2.53 11.36 -15.46
C CYS A 462 3.82 11.68 -14.68
N SER A 463 3.72 11.76 -13.36
CA SER A 463 4.88 11.98 -12.51
C SER A 463 5.71 10.69 -12.43
N LEU A 464 6.93 10.72 -12.96
CA LEU A 464 7.91 9.64 -12.84
C LEU A 464 8.87 9.95 -11.70
N THR A 465 9.14 8.95 -10.86
CA THR A 465 10.00 9.07 -9.68
C THR A 465 10.95 7.89 -9.57
N GLY A 466 12.01 8.06 -8.80
CA GLY A 466 12.98 6.99 -8.51
C GLY A 466 14.35 7.18 -9.16
N PRO A 467 14.48 7.66 -10.41
CA PRO A 467 15.78 7.98 -10.99
C PRO A 467 16.49 9.12 -10.24
N GLU A 468 17.81 9.07 -10.26
CA GLU A 468 18.64 10.17 -9.76
C GLU A 468 18.43 11.44 -10.60
N ASP A 469 18.32 11.28 -11.92
CA ASP A 469 17.87 12.36 -12.82
C ASP A 469 16.33 12.49 -12.75
N MET A 470 15.85 13.50 -12.05
CA MET A 470 14.42 13.77 -11.88
C MET A 470 13.69 14.09 -13.20
N ALA A 471 14.40 14.53 -14.24
CA ALA A 471 13.84 14.78 -15.57
C ALA A 471 13.69 13.47 -16.37
N VAL A 472 14.31 12.38 -15.91
CA VAL A 472 14.35 11.06 -16.58
C VAL A 472 14.84 11.20 -18.03
N GLU A 473 15.85 12.05 -18.24
CA GLU A 473 16.60 12.15 -19.50
C GLU A 473 17.75 11.16 -19.54
N HIS A 474 18.25 10.76 -18.34
CA HIS A 474 19.30 9.78 -18.14
C HIS A 474 18.85 8.73 -17.13
N LEU A 475 19.35 7.52 -17.26
CA LEU A 475 19.21 6.44 -16.27
C LEU A 475 20.57 5.94 -15.83
N ASN A 476 20.68 5.61 -14.54
CA ASN A 476 21.82 4.86 -14.01
C ASN A 476 21.70 3.39 -14.40
N VAL A 477 22.70 2.91 -15.12
CA VAL A 477 22.82 1.51 -15.54
C VAL A 477 24.08 0.90 -14.94
N ILE A 478 24.15 -0.43 -14.91
CA ILE A 478 25.35 -1.14 -14.47
C ILE A 478 26.48 -0.82 -15.46
N LYS A 479 27.62 -0.43 -14.91
CA LYS A 479 28.82 -0.17 -15.72
C LYS A 479 29.32 -1.46 -16.31
N GLU A 480 29.51 -1.50 -17.62
CA GLU A 480 30.16 -2.63 -18.31
C GLU A 480 31.64 -2.67 -17.93
N GLY A 481 32.11 -3.87 -17.53
CA GLY A 481 33.50 -4.10 -17.08
C GLY A 481 34.52 -4.17 -18.19
#